data_06cab9607636ed08b249e5addc6852bb
#
_entry.id   06cab9607636ed08b249e5addc6852bb
#
_cell.length_a   1.000
_cell.length_b   1.000
_cell.length_c   1.000
_cell.angle_alpha   90.00
_cell.angle_beta   90.00
_cell.angle_gamma   90.00
#
_symmetry.space_group_name_H-M   'P 1'
#
loop_
_entity.id
_entity.type
_entity.pdbx_description
1 polymer ?
#
loop_
_entity_poly.entity_id
_entity_poly.type
_entity_poly.pdbx_seq_one_letter_code
_entity_poly.pdbx_strand_id
1 'polypeptide(L)'
;MKIHLPASLAVLLLAAAWSSCSSTNPNALTFVRNAETVERVFRAFEAEDGEAFWAEFAETAVWRGTGVNAPTTLSRQKMNGVYDAFWGEFDYEIVGDLHFQPGVNPETQLPNGSVNGMFLWEVSRVDERGERRAVQLWIYESFDFNDEGQIVFTQVFSDLASAYRQLRETPTAE
;
A
#
# COMPACT_ATOMS: atom_id res chain seq x y z
N MET A 1 54.21 39.01 -2.25
CA MET A 1 54.53 37.72 -1.64
C MET A 1 53.43 36.73 -2.18
N LYS A 2 53.73 35.88 -3.17
CA LYS A 2 52.80 34.91 -3.76
C LYS A 2 52.92 33.62 -2.95
N ILE A 3 51.88 33.27 -2.23
CA ILE A 3 51.81 32.02 -1.48
C ILE A 3 51.40 30.93 -2.47
N HIS A 4 52.32 30.04 -2.84
CA HIS A 4 52.01 28.82 -3.60
C HIS A 4 51.57 27.75 -2.61
N LEU A 5 50.25 27.45 -2.57
CA LEU A 5 49.77 26.25 -1.90
C LEU A 5 50.19 25.02 -2.71
N PRO A 6 50.79 24.00 -2.09
CA PRO A 6 51.16 22.78 -2.80
C PRO A 6 49.89 22.02 -3.25
N ALA A 7 49.91 21.55 -4.50
CA ALA A 7 48.81 20.85 -5.14
C ALA A 7 48.30 19.64 -4.35
N SER A 8 49.12 19.07 -3.50
CA SER A 8 48.81 17.94 -2.62
C SER A 8 47.76 18.26 -1.53
N LEU A 9 47.65 19.52 -1.11
CA LEU A 9 46.68 19.91 -0.08
C LEU A 9 45.28 20.08 -0.67
N ALA A 10 45.17 20.43 -1.95
CA ALA A 10 43.86 20.58 -2.64
C ALA A 10 43.18 19.22 -2.91
N VAL A 11 43.95 18.16 -3.16
CA VAL A 11 43.43 16.80 -3.40
C VAL A 11 42.87 16.19 -2.12
N LEU A 12 43.52 16.45 -0.96
CA LEU A 12 43.00 15.94 0.33
C LEU A 12 41.69 16.60 0.77
N LEU A 13 41.48 17.87 0.44
CA LEU A 13 40.25 18.61 0.75
C LEU A 13 39.05 18.14 -0.14
N LEU A 14 39.32 17.75 -1.39
CA LEU A 14 38.28 17.21 -2.28
C LEU A 14 37.86 15.78 -1.89
N ALA A 15 38.79 14.95 -1.38
CA ALA A 15 38.44 13.58 -0.94
C ALA A 15 37.61 13.59 0.36
N ALA A 16 37.77 14.57 1.23
CA ALA A 16 36.96 14.70 2.45
C ALA A 16 35.51 15.16 2.18
N ALA A 17 35.25 15.85 1.07
CA ALA A 17 33.91 16.31 0.72
C ALA A 17 33.03 15.19 0.16
N TRP A 18 33.58 14.07 -0.29
CA TRP A 18 32.81 12.94 -0.83
C TRP A 18 32.42 11.89 0.22
N SER A 19 32.94 11.99 1.44
CA SER A 19 32.63 11.05 2.53
C SER A 19 31.42 11.44 3.37
N SER A 20 30.69 12.50 3.05
CA SER A 20 29.63 13.05 3.92
C SER A 20 28.19 12.83 3.44
N CYS A 21 27.95 11.96 2.45
CA CYS A 21 26.58 11.72 1.95
C CYS A 21 26.21 10.25 1.90
N SER A 22 26.26 9.55 3.03
CA SER A 22 25.53 8.28 3.17
C SER A 22 25.08 8.05 4.61
N SER A 23 24.43 9.03 5.22
CA SER A 23 23.50 8.72 6.30
C SER A 23 22.24 8.12 5.62
N THR A 24 22.24 6.82 5.41
CA THR A 24 20.99 6.09 5.08
C THR A 24 20.01 6.42 6.17
N ASN A 25 18.94 7.17 5.81
CA ASN A 25 17.86 7.44 6.74
C ASN A 25 17.30 6.06 7.20
N PRO A 26 17.35 5.70 8.49
CA PRO A 26 16.89 4.39 8.96
C PRO A 26 15.44 4.14 8.56
N ASN A 27 14.62 5.18 8.44
CA ASN A 27 13.24 5.08 8.00
C ASN A 27 13.11 4.74 6.51
N ALA A 28 14.14 5.00 5.67
CA ALA A 28 14.12 4.57 4.28
C ALA A 28 14.25 3.03 4.16
N LEU A 29 15.09 2.40 4.98
CA LEU A 29 15.20 0.94 5.04
C LEU A 29 13.94 0.31 5.61
N THR A 30 13.33 0.93 6.62
CA THR A 30 12.06 0.50 7.20
C THR A 30 10.96 0.57 6.14
N PHE A 31 10.90 1.64 5.34
CA PHE A 31 9.95 1.76 4.24
C PHE A 31 10.10 0.63 3.22
N VAL A 32 11.33 0.31 2.79
CA VAL A 32 11.56 -0.77 1.80
C VAL A 32 11.02 -2.11 2.32
N ARG A 33 11.38 -2.49 3.54
CA ARG A 33 10.88 -3.71 4.18
C ARG A 33 9.34 -3.74 4.28
N ASN A 34 8.75 -2.62 4.70
CA ASN A 34 7.30 -2.51 4.87
C ASN A 34 6.57 -2.50 3.52
N ALA A 35 7.18 -1.95 2.46
CA ALA A 35 6.64 -2.03 1.10
C ALA A 35 6.59 -3.49 0.58
N GLU A 36 7.61 -4.30 0.88
CA GLU A 36 7.58 -5.74 0.59
C GLU A 36 6.44 -6.46 1.34
N THR A 37 6.16 -6.07 2.59
CA THR A 37 5.00 -6.58 3.35
C THR A 37 3.69 -6.23 2.64
N VAL A 38 3.52 -4.98 2.21
CA VAL A 38 2.31 -4.55 1.48
C VAL A 38 2.16 -5.28 0.15
N GLU A 39 3.26 -5.50 -0.57
CA GLU A 39 3.21 -6.29 -1.81
C GLU A 39 2.71 -7.71 -1.55
N ARG A 40 3.20 -8.38 -0.50
CA ARG A 40 2.70 -9.72 -0.12
C ARG A 40 1.21 -9.71 0.23
N VAL A 41 0.74 -8.67 0.94
CA VAL A 41 -0.69 -8.49 1.23
C VAL A 41 -1.52 -8.40 -0.04
N PHE A 42 -1.12 -7.58 -1.00
CA PHE A 42 -1.86 -7.43 -2.25
C PHE A 42 -1.85 -8.72 -3.09
N ARG A 43 -0.70 -9.42 -3.15
CA ARG A 43 -0.62 -10.72 -3.85
C ARG A 43 -1.44 -11.81 -3.17
N ALA A 44 -1.45 -11.85 -1.85
CA ALA A 44 -2.29 -12.79 -1.10
C ALA A 44 -3.78 -12.48 -1.29
N PHE A 45 -4.16 -11.21 -1.35
CA PHE A 45 -5.53 -10.79 -1.61
C PHE A 45 -5.99 -11.19 -3.03
N GLU A 46 -5.15 -10.94 -4.04
CA GLU A 46 -5.39 -11.34 -5.43
C GLU A 46 -5.53 -12.87 -5.58
N ALA A 47 -4.75 -13.62 -4.81
CA ALA A 47 -4.78 -15.08 -4.79
C ALA A 47 -5.90 -15.67 -3.90
N GLU A 48 -6.68 -14.83 -3.21
CA GLU A 48 -7.69 -15.23 -2.22
C GLU A 48 -7.11 -16.12 -1.08
N ASP A 49 -5.81 -15.96 -0.82
CA ASP A 49 -5.11 -16.66 0.26
C ASP A 49 -5.30 -15.91 1.59
N GLY A 50 -6.41 -16.18 2.26
CA GLY A 50 -6.75 -15.53 3.53
C GLY A 50 -5.70 -15.80 4.62
N GLU A 51 -5.05 -16.96 4.66
CA GLU A 51 -4.00 -17.26 5.65
C GLU A 51 -2.79 -16.37 5.45
N ALA A 52 -2.24 -16.32 4.23
CA ALA A 52 -1.10 -15.46 3.88
C ALA A 52 -1.45 -13.97 4.06
N PHE A 53 -2.66 -13.55 3.67
CA PHE A 53 -3.13 -12.17 3.84
C PHE A 53 -3.13 -11.76 5.32
N TRP A 54 -3.81 -12.55 6.17
CA TRP A 54 -3.95 -12.20 7.59
C TRP A 54 -2.66 -12.34 8.40
N ALA A 55 -1.69 -13.11 7.93
CA ALA A 55 -0.39 -13.26 8.59
C ALA A 55 0.40 -11.93 8.68
N GLU A 56 0.17 -11.02 7.75
CA GLU A 56 0.87 -9.72 7.70
C GLU A 56 0.24 -8.66 8.63
N PHE A 57 -0.94 -8.93 9.21
CA PHE A 57 -1.65 -7.99 10.09
C PHE A 57 -1.52 -8.37 11.55
N ALA A 58 -1.30 -7.36 12.42
CA ALA A 58 -1.43 -7.55 13.86
C ALA A 58 -2.87 -7.90 14.25
N GLU A 59 -3.07 -8.63 15.35
CA GLU A 59 -4.40 -8.95 15.88
C GLU A 59 -5.23 -7.69 16.23
N THR A 60 -4.54 -6.62 16.59
CA THR A 60 -5.12 -5.32 16.95
C THR A 60 -5.31 -4.39 15.77
N ALA A 61 -5.01 -4.85 14.53
CA ALA A 61 -5.11 -4.02 13.33
C ALA A 61 -6.52 -3.46 13.15
N VAL A 62 -6.57 -2.22 12.66
CA VAL A 62 -7.81 -1.49 12.40
C VAL A 62 -7.84 -0.93 10.99
N TRP A 63 -9.02 -0.88 10.42
CA TRP A 63 -9.35 -0.30 9.11
C TRP A 63 -10.15 0.97 9.31
N ARG A 64 -9.82 2.00 8.55
CA ARG A 64 -10.63 3.22 8.49
C ARG A 64 -11.46 3.22 7.20
N GLY A 65 -12.76 3.36 7.35
CA GLY A 65 -13.64 3.56 6.20
C GLY A 65 -13.51 4.99 5.63
N THR A 66 -13.54 5.10 4.32
CA THR A 66 -13.44 6.39 3.59
C THR A 66 -14.73 6.78 2.89
N GLY A 67 -15.72 5.88 2.85
CA GLY A 67 -17.04 6.16 2.27
C GLY A 67 -17.87 7.12 3.11
N VAL A 68 -18.93 7.67 2.50
CA VAL A 68 -19.91 8.51 3.21
C VAL A 68 -20.57 7.70 4.32
N ASN A 69 -20.57 8.24 5.54
CA ASN A 69 -21.08 7.58 6.74
C ASN A 69 -20.37 6.25 7.10
N ALA A 70 -19.18 5.99 6.56
CA ALA A 70 -18.40 4.83 6.93
C ALA A 70 -18.02 4.87 8.42
N PRO A 71 -17.91 3.70 9.11
CA PRO A 71 -17.39 3.65 10.46
C PRO A 71 -16.00 4.27 10.55
N THR A 72 -15.70 4.95 11.64
CA THR A 72 -14.39 5.57 11.86
C THR A 72 -13.28 4.53 11.87
N THR A 73 -13.56 3.35 12.45
CA THR A 73 -12.65 2.20 12.45
C THR A 73 -13.42 0.89 12.50
N LEU A 74 -12.86 -0.12 11.87
CA LEU A 74 -13.30 -1.52 11.92
C LEU A 74 -12.14 -2.37 12.43
N SER A 75 -12.41 -3.34 13.32
CA SER A 75 -11.40 -4.27 13.80
C SER A 75 -11.07 -5.34 12.75
N ARG A 76 -9.89 -5.97 12.87
CA ARG A 76 -9.48 -7.13 12.07
C ARG A 76 -10.59 -8.21 12.04
N GLN A 77 -11.17 -8.55 13.18
CA GLN A 77 -12.24 -9.56 13.25
C GLN A 77 -13.45 -9.22 12.38
N LYS A 78 -13.86 -7.94 12.32
CA LYS A 78 -14.97 -7.53 11.44
C LYS A 78 -14.57 -7.57 9.98
N MET A 79 -13.32 -7.20 9.68
CA MET A 79 -12.83 -7.21 8.29
C MET A 79 -12.66 -8.62 7.74
N ASN A 80 -12.37 -9.65 8.55
CA ASN A 80 -12.35 -11.04 8.11
C ASN A 80 -13.64 -11.39 7.37
N GLY A 81 -14.80 -11.21 8.01
CA GLY A 81 -16.07 -11.53 7.38
C GLY A 81 -16.42 -10.67 6.15
N VAL A 82 -15.87 -9.44 6.07
CA VAL A 82 -16.04 -8.58 4.90
C VAL A 82 -15.23 -9.12 3.71
N TYR A 83 -13.97 -9.49 3.94
CA TYR A 83 -13.11 -10.00 2.87
C TYR A 83 -13.51 -11.40 2.42
N ASP A 84 -13.92 -12.29 3.35
CA ASP A 84 -14.50 -13.60 2.99
C ASP A 84 -15.72 -13.45 2.05
N ALA A 85 -16.58 -12.46 2.33
CA ALA A 85 -17.72 -12.18 1.49
C ALA A 85 -17.33 -11.60 0.12
N PHE A 86 -16.29 -10.78 0.06
CA PHE A 86 -15.78 -10.22 -1.20
C PHE A 86 -15.13 -11.28 -2.07
N TRP A 87 -14.26 -12.12 -1.53
CA TRP A 87 -13.66 -13.26 -2.23
C TRP A 87 -14.70 -14.28 -2.69
N GLY A 88 -15.80 -14.46 -1.96
CA GLY A 88 -16.88 -15.33 -2.38
C GLY A 88 -17.77 -14.77 -3.50
N GLU A 89 -17.66 -13.49 -3.83
CA GLU A 89 -18.50 -12.83 -4.84
C GLU A 89 -17.73 -12.29 -6.05
N PHE A 90 -16.47 -11.89 -5.85
CA PHE A 90 -15.68 -11.19 -6.86
C PHE A 90 -14.28 -11.81 -6.97
N ASP A 91 -13.73 -11.77 -8.18
CA ASP A 91 -12.33 -12.04 -8.47
C ASP A 91 -11.57 -10.72 -8.60
N TYR A 92 -10.29 -10.72 -8.21
CA TYR A 92 -9.43 -9.54 -8.19
C TYR A 92 -8.16 -9.79 -8.96
N GLU A 93 -7.75 -8.83 -9.80
CA GLU A 93 -6.51 -8.89 -10.56
C GLU A 93 -5.80 -7.53 -10.50
N ILE A 94 -4.50 -7.55 -10.18
CA ILE A 94 -3.66 -6.36 -10.21
C ILE A 94 -3.21 -6.13 -11.66
N VAL A 95 -3.61 -4.99 -12.21
CA VAL A 95 -3.29 -4.62 -13.58
C VAL A 95 -2.04 -3.75 -13.62
N GLY A 96 -0.94 -4.29 -14.16
CA GLY A 96 0.34 -3.59 -14.25
C GLY A 96 1.15 -3.61 -12.95
N ASP A 97 1.86 -2.51 -12.66
CA ASP A 97 2.81 -2.44 -11.56
C ASP A 97 2.19 -1.86 -10.28
N LEU A 98 2.64 -2.36 -9.13
CA LEU A 98 2.39 -1.77 -7.83
C LEU A 98 3.36 -0.60 -7.61
N HIS A 99 2.82 0.55 -7.22
CA HIS A 99 3.62 1.73 -6.90
C HIS A 99 3.54 2.04 -5.41
N PHE A 100 4.71 2.10 -4.75
CA PHE A 100 4.80 2.41 -3.33
C PHE A 100 5.46 3.75 -3.09
N GLN A 101 4.93 4.48 -2.11
CA GLN A 101 5.45 5.75 -1.65
C GLN A 101 5.59 5.73 -0.12
N PRO A 102 6.65 6.32 0.44
CA PRO A 102 6.78 6.45 1.88
C PRO A 102 5.72 7.40 2.44
N GLY A 103 5.10 7.00 3.55
CA GLY A 103 4.38 7.94 4.38
C GLY A 103 5.33 8.85 5.16
N VAL A 104 4.81 9.97 5.65
CA VAL A 104 5.58 10.96 6.38
C VAL A 104 4.96 11.27 7.74
N ASN A 105 5.81 11.53 8.72
CA ASN A 105 5.37 12.09 9.99
C ASN A 105 4.83 13.52 9.75
N PRO A 106 3.61 13.85 10.18
CA PRO A 106 2.99 15.14 9.90
C PRO A 106 3.71 16.34 10.52
N GLU A 107 4.44 16.13 11.63
CA GLU A 107 5.16 17.19 12.33
C GLU A 107 6.53 17.46 11.72
N THR A 108 7.27 16.40 11.37
CA THR A 108 8.65 16.52 10.87
C THR A 108 8.75 16.52 9.36
N GLN A 109 7.71 16.08 8.65
CA GLN A 109 7.67 15.88 7.19
C GLN A 109 8.73 14.87 6.68
N LEU A 110 9.26 14.06 7.58
CA LEU A 110 10.24 13.02 7.23
C LEU A 110 9.54 11.65 7.11
N PRO A 111 10.06 10.74 6.26
CA PRO A 111 9.57 9.37 6.18
C PRO A 111 9.51 8.71 7.56
N ASN A 112 8.40 8.01 7.86
CA ASN A 112 8.14 7.40 9.16
C ASN A 112 8.01 5.86 9.10
N GLY A 113 8.28 5.25 7.93
CA GLY A 113 8.16 3.82 7.71
C GLY A 113 6.78 3.35 7.27
N SER A 114 5.74 4.19 7.31
CA SER A 114 4.45 3.85 6.70
C SER A 114 4.55 3.79 5.18
N VAL A 115 3.61 3.08 4.56
CA VAL A 115 3.58 2.81 3.12
C VAL A 115 2.26 3.27 2.54
N ASN A 116 2.31 3.95 1.40
CA ASN A 116 1.16 4.21 0.56
C ASN A 116 1.31 3.41 -0.73
N GLY A 117 0.31 2.58 -1.04
CA GLY A 117 0.24 1.81 -2.28
C GLY A 117 -0.72 2.46 -3.27
N MET A 118 -0.34 2.54 -4.54
CA MET A 118 -1.21 2.97 -5.64
C MET A 118 -1.11 1.97 -6.78
N PHE A 119 -2.25 1.47 -7.23
CA PHE A 119 -2.31 0.47 -8.29
C PHE A 119 -3.69 0.43 -8.95
N LEU A 120 -3.77 -0.20 -10.11
CA LEU A 120 -5.02 -0.45 -10.81
C LEU A 120 -5.51 -1.86 -10.50
N TRP A 121 -6.72 -1.99 -9.99
CA TRP A 121 -7.42 -3.26 -9.87
C TRP A 121 -8.41 -3.44 -11.01
N GLU A 122 -8.46 -4.66 -11.53
CA GLU A 122 -9.62 -5.20 -12.21
C GLU A 122 -10.40 -6.06 -11.21
N VAL A 123 -11.65 -5.70 -10.99
CA VAL A 123 -12.59 -6.49 -10.18
C VAL A 123 -13.60 -7.10 -11.12
N SER A 124 -13.83 -8.39 -11.02
CA SER A 124 -14.77 -9.10 -11.88
C SER A 124 -15.67 -10.04 -11.12
N ARG A 125 -16.76 -10.44 -11.74
CA ARG A 125 -17.63 -11.52 -11.29
C ARG A 125 -18.26 -12.21 -12.49
N VAL A 126 -18.67 -13.45 -12.30
CA VAL A 126 -19.52 -14.17 -13.23
C VAL A 126 -20.98 -14.04 -12.77
N ASP A 127 -21.85 -13.57 -13.65
CA ASP A 127 -23.27 -13.42 -13.33
C ASP A 127 -24.03 -14.76 -13.43
N GLU A 128 -25.33 -14.73 -13.10
CA GLU A 128 -26.19 -15.93 -13.13
C GLU A 128 -26.35 -16.56 -14.52
N ARG A 129 -25.98 -15.84 -15.58
CA ARG A 129 -25.99 -16.34 -16.97
C ARG A 129 -24.66 -16.92 -17.41
N GLY A 130 -23.63 -16.89 -16.54
CA GLY A 130 -22.29 -17.32 -16.84
C GLY A 130 -21.47 -16.28 -17.61
N GLU A 131 -21.92 -15.02 -17.68
CA GLU A 131 -21.21 -13.93 -18.34
C GLU A 131 -20.27 -13.25 -17.34
N ARG A 132 -18.96 -13.13 -17.73
CA ARG A 132 -17.98 -12.39 -16.95
C ARG A 132 -18.16 -10.90 -17.17
N ARG A 133 -18.28 -10.17 -16.08
CA ARG A 133 -18.32 -8.71 -16.03
C ARG A 133 -17.09 -8.22 -15.27
N ALA A 134 -16.47 -7.16 -15.73
CA ALA A 134 -15.30 -6.60 -15.10
C ALA A 134 -15.33 -5.06 -15.10
N VAL A 135 -14.74 -4.46 -14.09
CA VAL A 135 -14.50 -3.02 -13.98
C VAL A 135 -13.08 -2.79 -13.52
N GLN A 136 -12.47 -1.70 -13.97
CA GLN A 136 -11.15 -1.31 -13.50
C GLN A 136 -11.24 -0.03 -12.69
N LEU A 137 -10.53 0.03 -11.57
CA LEU A 137 -10.49 1.20 -10.72
C LEU A 137 -9.12 1.37 -10.05
N TRP A 138 -8.74 2.63 -9.86
CA TRP A 138 -7.54 2.96 -9.12
C TRP A 138 -7.78 2.81 -7.62
N ILE A 139 -6.82 2.19 -6.95
CA ILE A 139 -6.74 2.08 -5.51
C ILE A 139 -5.59 2.97 -5.02
N TYR A 140 -5.85 3.73 -3.96
CA TYR A 140 -4.82 4.32 -3.11
C TYR A 140 -5.07 3.84 -1.69
N GLU A 141 -4.09 3.17 -1.10
CA GLU A 141 -4.21 2.59 0.22
C GLU A 141 -2.99 2.93 1.07
N SER A 142 -3.21 3.29 2.33
CA SER A 142 -2.16 3.62 3.28
C SER A 142 -2.08 2.57 4.39
N PHE A 143 -0.85 2.31 4.87
CA PHE A 143 -0.54 1.29 5.87
C PHE A 143 0.42 1.85 6.91
N ASP A 144 0.08 1.65 8.20
CA ASP A 144 1.00 1.87 9.31
C ASP A 144 1.38 0.53 9.94
N PHE A 145 2.58 0.48 10.54
CA PHE A 145 3.21 -0.74 11.03
C PHE A 145 3.63 -0.60 12.50
N ASN A 146 3.66 -1.73 13.20
CA ASN A 146 4.33 -1.84 14.49
C ASN A 146 5.84 -2.12 14.33
N ASP A 147 6.55 -2.21 15.45
CA ASP A 147 8.00 -2.45 15.46
C ASP A 147 8.38 -3.85 14.93
N GLU A 148 7.46 -4.80 15.00
CA GLU A 148 7.59 -6.16 14.46
C GLU A 148 7.40 -6.20 12.93
N GLY A 149 6.96 -5.11 12.30
CA GLY A 149 6.71 -4.98 10.87
C GLY A 149 5.35 -5.52 10.43
N GLN A 150 4.41 -5.73 11.37
CA GLN A 150 3.04 -6.10 11.07
C GLN A 150 2.19 -4.84 10.84
N ILE A 151 1.21 -4.93 9.95
CA ILE A 151 0.26 -3.85 9.68
C ILE A 151 -0.67 -3.69 10.89
N VAL A 152 -0.76 -2.48 11.43
CA VAL A 152 -1.66 -2.11 12.54
C VAL A 152 -2.80 -1.20 12.12
N PHE A 153 -2.66 -0.54 10.97
CA PHE A 153 -3.68 0.36 10.44
C PHE A 153 -3.64 0.33 8.91
N THR A 154 -4.83 0.37 8.30
CA THR A 154 -4.97 0.60 6.86
C THR A 154 -6.19 1.47 6.55
N GLN A 155 -6.11 2.18 5.43
CA GLN A 155 -7.16 3.05 4.93
C GLN A 155 -7.16 3.06 3.39
N VAL A 156 -8.28 2.65 2.80
CA VAL A 156 -8.46 2.59 1.34
C VAL A 156 -9.20 3.81 0.84
N PHE A 157 -8.69 4.42 -0.23
CA PHE A 157 -9.37 5.46 -1.01
C PHE A 157 -9.61 4.92 -2.42
N SER A 158 -10.87 4.70 -2.73
CA SER A 158 -11.32 4.22 -4.03
C SER A 158 -12.84 4.29 -4.12
N ASP A 159 -13.39 4.23 -5.32
CA ASP A 159 -14.84 4.13 -5.53
C ASP A 159 -15.31 2.66 -5.62
N LEU A 160 -14.88 1.84 -4.65
CA LEU A 160 -15.26 0.44 -4.56
C LEU A 160 -16.78 0.24 -4.51
N ALA A 161 -17.51 1.14 -3.84
CA ALA A 161 -18.96 1.03 -3.75
C ALA A 161 -19.64 1.12 -5.12
N SER A 162 -19.19 2.01 -5.99
CA SER A 162 -19.71 2.11 -7.37
C SER A 162 -19.27 0.90 -8.21
N ALA A 163 -18.03 0.44 -8.07
CA ALA A 163 -17.53 -0.73 -8.76
C ALA A 163 -18.39 -1.98 -8.46
N TYR A 164 -18.59 -2.30 -7.18
CA TYR A 164 -19.40 -3.45 -6.78
C TYR A 164 -20.87 -3.32 -7.19
N ARG A 165 -21.45 -2.13 -7.10
CA ARG A 165 -22.81 -1.87 -7.58
C ARG A 165 -22.90 -2.13 -9.08
N GLN A 166 -21.99 -1.59 -9.89
CA GLN A 166 -21.99 -1.78 -11.34
C GLN A 166 -21.85 -3.26 -11.74
N LEU A 167 -21.07 -4.04 -10.99
CA LEU A 167 -20.92 -5.47 -11.23
C LEU A 167 -22.17 -6.26 -10.87
N ARG A 168 -22.94 -5.81 -9.86
CA ARG A 168 -24.20 -6.47 -9.42
C ARG A 168 -25.42 -6.10 -10.26
N GLU A 169 -25.44 -4.89 -10.84
CA GLU A 169 -26.55 -4.42 -11.66
C GLU A 169 -26.63 -5.22 -12.98
N THR A 170 -27.77 -5.83 -13.26
CA THR A 170 -28.04 -6.43 -14.57
C THR A 170 -28.19 -5.31 -15.60
N PRO A 171 -27.51 -5.37 -16.77
CA PRO A 171 -27.78 -4.40 -17.83
C PRO A 171 -29.27 -4.38 -18.16
N THR A 172 -29.93 -3.25 -18.00
CA THR A 172 -31.26 -3.05 -18.57
C THR A 172 -31.12 -3.19 -20.09
N ALA A 173 -31.78 -4.19 -20.67
CA ALA A 173 -31.87 -4.31 -22.11
C ALA A 173 -32.50 -3.01 -22.65
N GLU A 174 -31.72 -2.24 -23.45
CA GLU A 174 -32.25 -1.14 -24.26
C GLU A 174 -33.16 -1.64 -25.38
#